data_73afb4ff1e24d567658c6418fe80b993
#
_entry.id   73afb4ff1e24d567658c6418fe80b993
#
_cell.length_a   1.000
_cell.length_b   1.000
_cell.length_c   1.000
_cell.angle_alpha   90.00
_cell.angle_beta   90.00
_cell.angle_gamma   90.00
#
_symmetry.space_group_name_H-M   'P 1'
#
loop_
_entity.id
_entity.type
_entity.pdbx_description
1 polymer ?
#
loop_
_entity_poly.entity_id
_entity_poly.type
_entity_poly.pdbx_seq_one_letter_code
_entity_poly.pdbx_strand_id
1 'polypeptide(L)'
;MAIALGVDGVGEWAWTWWLGLASGAVPLLWLAAWHSADAWYRAAFFLRHGGRRRLPPGHMGLPFLGETLSFTWHFKLARRPDDFITAKRRVHGAGAGIYRTHLFGSPAVIVCSPAANKFVFQSADNFGVRWPMPELIGHNSVVNVEGASHARLRGFILAAINRPGSLRTIAAVVQPRVVAALAAWADMGTMVAAAEIKKVTFANICKMFISVEPSPLTEHIDQWFDSLMAGLRAFPLDFPGTAFHGARKCRRKLNSVFRQELEARKKVNKECDDLMSGLMRTEDKHGKRLSDEEVVDNMVNLVVAGYESTASAIMWAIYHLAKSPAALAKLRKENVAVSESKGGSLMITHDDLPRMKYTAKVVEETIRMANIAPMVHRVANRDVEYGGYTIPAGWPVLVWVRSLHTDPVYYQDPLTFNPDRWDEPVKPGTYQAFGGGYRICPGNMLAKLQLTIMLHHLSIGYEWELLNPDAKINYLPHPRPVDGAAMTFRKLRA
;
A
#
# COMPACT_ATOMS: atom_id res chain seq x y z
N MET A 1 79.41 -19.38 22.08
CA MET A 1 78.31 -20.36 22.24
C MET A 1 77.12 -19.62 22.73
N ALA A 2 76.26 -19.14 21.79
CA ALA A 2 75.08 -18.36 22.06
C ALA A 2 73.83 -19.25 21.95
N ILE A 3 73.11 -19.33 23.05
CA ILE A 3 71.86 -20.10 23.12
C ILE A 3 70.75 -19.15 22.62
N ALA A 4 70.27 -19.44 21.41
CA ALA A 4 69.06 -18.81 20.90
C ALA A 4 67.81 -19.50 21.50
N LEU A 5 67.14 -18.86 22.44
CA LEU A 5 65.84 -19.33 22.93
C LEU A 5 64.77 -18.91 21.91
N GLY A 6 64.11 -19.88 21.31
CA GLY A 6 63.02 -19.68 20.38
C GLY A 6 61.80 -19.09 21.06
N VAL A 7 61.42 -17.92 20.64
CA VAL A 7 60.21 -17.17 21.07
C VAL A 7 59.06 -17.29 20.07
N ASP A 8 59.25 -18.04 18.99
CA ASP A 8 58.29 -18.03 17.85
C ASP A 8 57.08 -18.98 17.99
N GLY A 9 57.08 -19.88 19.00
CA GLY A 9 56.00 -20.87 19.14
C GLY A 9 54.77 -20.44 19.95
N VAL A 10 54.88 -19.39 20.78
CA VAL A 10 53.80 -19.00 21.70
C VAL A 10 52.71 -18.16 21.00
N GLY A 11 53.09 -17.42 19.96
CA GLY A 11 52.17 -16.55 19.22
C GLY A 11 51.15 -17.34 18.38
N GLU A 12 51.57 -18.37 17.67
CA GLU A 12 50.69 -19.17 16.78
C GLU A 12 49.64 -19.96 17.57
N TRP A 13 50.03 -20.52 18.72
CA TRP A 13 49.11 -21.26 19.60
C TRP A 13 48.07 -20.34 20.24
N ALA A 14 48.37 -19.09 20.57
CA ALA A 14 47.43 -18.12 21.11
C ALA A 14 46.39 -17.78 20.07
N TRP A 15 46.75 -17.53 18.81
CA TRP A 15 45.77 -17.20 17.73
C TRP A 15 44.82 -18.36 17.43
N THR A 16 45.31 -19.63 17.44
CA THR A 16 44.45 -20.80 17.22
C THR A 16 43.43 -20.99 18.36
N TRP A 17 43.83 -20.75 19.61
CA TRP A 17 42.91 -20.75 20.75
C TRP A 17 41.88 -19.65 20.68
N TRP A 18 42.24 -18.42 20.29
CA TRP A 18 41.31 -17.32 20.10
C TRP A 18 40.35 -17.57 18.92
N LEU A 19 40.82 -18.14 17.83
CA LEU A 19 39.99 -18.57 16.71
C LEU A 19 39.04 -19.71 17.10
N GLY A 20 39.51 -20.68 17.89
CA GLY A 20 38.69 -21.77 18.43
C GLY A 20 37.62 -21.26 19.41
N LEU A 21 38.00 -20.37 20.33
CA LEU A 21 37.07 -19.70 21.25
C LEU A 21 36.08 -18.82 20.48
N ALA A 22 36.51 -18.03 19.52
CA ALA A 22 35.65 -17.20 18.71
C ALA A 22 34.69 -18.03 17.86
N SER A 23 35.15 -19.10 17.24
CA SER A 23 34.33 -20.01 16.44
C SER A 23 33.27 -20.77 17.26
N GLY A 24 33.54 -21.05 18.54
CA GLY A 24 32.57 -21.69 19.45
C GLY A 24 31.71 -20.71 20.24
N ALA A 25 32.35 -19.69 20.84
CA ALA A 25 31.65 -18.74 21.71
C ALA A 25 30.72 -17.80 20.95
N VAL A 26 31.11 -17.29 19.78
CA VAL A 26 30.30 -16.35 19.00
C VAL A 26 28.98 -16.99 18.56
N PRO A 27 28.91 -18.18 17.97
CA PRO A 27 27.67 -18.87 17.66
C PRO A 27 26.81 -19.14 18.89
N LEU A 28 27.38 -19.52 20.02
CA LEU A 28 26.66 -19.77 21.27
C LEU A 28 26.06 -18.48 21.84
N LEU A 29 26.82 -17.40 21.87
CA LEU A 29 26.35 -16.09 22.30
C LEU A 29 25.24 -15.57 21.37
N TRP A 30 25.38 -15.77 20.07
CA TRP A 30 24.37 -15.43 19.09
C TRP A 30 23.09 -16.24 19.29
N LEU A 31 23.19 -17.54 19.54
CA LEU A 31 22.07 -18.41 19.83
C LEU A 31 21.38 -18.02 21.15
N ALA A 32 22.16 -17.73 22.20
CA ALA A 32 21.64 -17.26 23.48
C ALA A 32 20.93 -15.92 23.31
N ALA A 33 21.50 -14.96 22.57
CA ALA A 33 20.88 -13.69 22.25
C ALA A 33 19.60 -13.87 21.43
N TRP A 34 19.63 -14.77 20.44
CA TRP A 34 18.47 -15.09 19.61
C TRP A 34 17.27 -15.58 20.43
N HIS A 35 17.50 -16.42 21.43
CA HIS A 35 16.41 -16.96 22.27
C HIS A 35 16.07 -16.09 23.49
N SER A 36 16.93 -15.16 23.89
CA SER A 36 16.72 -14.35 25.09
C SER A 36 15.50 -13.46 25.01
N ALA A 37 15.27 -12.81 23.86
CA ALA A 37 14.11 -11.98 23.63
C ALA A 37 12.81 -12.80 23.73
N ASP A 38 12.80 -13.98 23.12
CA ASP A 38 11.63 -14.87 23.15
C ASP A 38 11.33 -15.37 24.57
N ALA A 39 12.36 -15.75 25.33
CA ALA A 39 12.22 -16.15 26.73
C ALA A 39 11.69 -15.01 27.61
N TRP A 40 12.23 -13.79 27.42
CA TRP A 40 11.77 -12.61 28.13
C TRP A 40 10.28 -12.31 27.89
N TYR A 41 9.86 -12.25 26.63
CA TYR A 41 8.45 -11.96 26.31
C TYR A 41 7.51 -13.05 26.80
N ARG A 42 7.90 -14.34 26.75
CA ARG A 42 7.11 -15.45 27.30
C ARG A 42 7.01 -15.34 28.81
N ALA A 43 8.13 -15.08 29.50
CA ALA A 43 8.14 -14.94 30.97
C ALA A 43 7.29 -13.75 31.42
N ALA A 44 7.46 -12.58 30.79
CA ALA A 44 6.66 -11.40 31.10
C ALA A 44 5.15 -11.63 30.86
N PHE A 45 4.80 -12.31 29.77
CA PHE A 45 3.42 -12.69 29.47
C PHE A 45 2.86 -13.71 30.50
N PHE A 46 3.66 -14.72 30.87
CA PHE A 46 3.29 -15.71 31.88
C PHE A 46 3.03 -15.07 33.24
N LEU A 47 3.93 -14.19 33.68
CA LEU A 47 3.77 -13.45 34.96
C LEU A 47 2.50 -12.61 34.97
N ARG A 48 2.15 -12.00 33.84
CA ARG A 48 0.93 -11.19 33.73
C ARG A 48 -0.36 -12.00 33.72
N HIS A 49 -0.35 -13.23 33.18
CA HIS A 49 -1.57 -14.01 32.91
C HIS A 49 -1.66 -15.34 33.70
N GLY A 50 -0.69 -15.63 34.57
CA GLY A 50 -0.70 -16.82 35.44
C GLY A 50 -0.76 -18.16 34.72
N GLY A 51 -0.19 -18.25 33.50
CA GLY A 51 -0.11 -19.47 32.71
C GLY A 51 -1.42 -19.94 32.05
N ARG A 52 -2.53 -19.25 32.27
CA ARG A 52 -3.84 -19.61 31.70
C ARG A 52 -3.98 -19.27 30.22
N ARG A 53 -3.13 -18.39 29.70
CA ARG A 53 -3.16 -17.86 28.33
C ARG A 53 -1.89 -18.22 27.59
N ARG A 54 -1.96 -18.29 26.25
CA ARG A 54 -0.84 -18.64 25.40
C ARG A 54 -0.61 -17.55 24.34
N LEU A 55 0.66 -17.16 24.15
CA LEU A 55 1.04 -16.31 23.02
C LEU A 55 0.92 -17.08 21.69
N PRO A 56 0.65 -16.42 20.57
CA PRO A 56 0.72 -17.04 19.25
C PRO A 56 2.06 -17.73 19.01
N PRO A 57 2.11 -18.80 18.20
CA PRO A 57 3.36 -19.43 17.81
C PRO A 57 4.25 -18.43 17.06
N GLY A 58 5.54 -18.59 17.09
CA GLY A 58 6.47 -17.66 16.45
C GLY A 58 7.75 -17.48 17.28
N HIS A 59 8.57 -16.55 16.84
CA HIS A 59 9.83 -16.19 17.48
C HIS A 59 9.99 -14.67 17.51
N MET A 60 10.68 -14.16 18.56
CA MET A 60 10.87 -12.70 18.72
C MET A 60 12.16 -12.20 18.08
N GLY A 61 13.03 -13.09 17.57
CA GLY A 61 14.31 -12.71 16.97
C GLY A 61 15.35 -12.18 17.98
N LEU A 62 16.28 -11.39 17.50
CA LEU A 62 17.32 -10.78 18.32
C LEU A 62 16.76 -9.69 19.24
N PRO A 63 17.36 -9.46 20.42
CA PRO A 63 16.99 -8.34 21.28
C PRO A 63 17.00 -7.01 20.50
N PHE A 64 16.00 -6.16 20.71
CA PHE A 64 15.78 -4.85 20.07
C PHE A 64 15.55 -4.89 18.55
N LEU A 65 16.33 -5.65 17.79
CA LEU A 65 16.22 -5.75 16.34
C LEU A 65 15.08 -6.67 15.90
N GLY A 66 14.80 -7.69 16.69
CA GLY A 66 13.79 -8.69 16.36
C GLY A 66 14.12 -9.45 15.07
N GLU A 67 13.11 -9.67 14.28
CA GLU A 67 13.18 -10.25 12.94
C GLU A 67 13.29 -9.17 11.83
N THR A 68 13.53 -7.90 12.19
CA THR A 68 13.60 -6.79 11.21
C THR A 68 14.70 -7.02 10.16
N LEU A 69 15.82 -7.63 10.55
CA LEU A 69 16.88 -7.97 9.60
C LEU A 69 16.42 -9.05 8.61
N SER A 70 15.76 -10.10 9.09
CA SER A 70 15.18 -11.16 8.25
C SER A 70 14.09 -10.58 7.32
N PHE A 71 13.21 -9.73 7.83
CA PHE A 71 12.22 -9.03 7.03
C PHE A 71 12.88 -8.19 5.93
N THR A 72 13.89 -7.38 6.28
CA THR A 72 14.61 -6.53 5.34
C THR A 72 15.36 -7.37 4.30
N TRP A 73 15.94 -8.48 4.71
CA TRP A 73 16.59 -9.43 3.80
C TRP A 73 15.60 -9.91 2.73
N HIS A 74 14.45 -10.46 3.13
CA HIS A 74 13.48 -11.02 2.19
C HIS A 74 12.90 -9.95 1.27
N PHE A 75 12.64 -8.73 1.77
CA PHE A 75 11.99 -7.68 1.00
C PHE A 75 12.95 -6.88 0.12
N LYS A 76 14.17 -6.57 0.59
CA LYS A 76 15.13 -5.70 -0.13
C LYS A 76 16.24 -6.46 -0.86
N LEU A 77 16.83 -7.44 -0.20
CA LEU A 77 18.02 -8.12 -0.73
C LEU A 77 17.64 -9.34 -1.56
N ALA A 78 16.98 -10.32 -0.97
CA ALA A 78 16.51 -11.52 -1.66
C ALA A 78 15.36 -11.22 -2.65
N ARG A 79 14.59 -10.15 -2.40
CA ARG A 79 13.41 -9.78 -3.20
C ARG A 79 12.38 -10.90 -3.34
N ARG A 80 12.20 -11.64 -2.27
CA ARG A 80 11.30 -12.79 -2.13
C ARG A 80 10.45 -12.61 -0.86
N PRO A 81 9.54 -11.62 -0.83
CA PRO A 81 8.79 -11.24 0.38
C PRO A 81 7.90 -12.36 0.91
N ASP A 82 7.44 -13.26 0.04
CA ASP A 82 6.56 -14.36 0.42
C ASP A 82 7.29 -15.42 1.26
N ASP A 83 8.61 -15.55 1.09
CA ASP A 83 9.44 -16.49 1.86
C ASP A 83 9.43 -16.18 3.37
N PHE A 84 9.24 -14.92 3.75
CA PHE A 84 9.16 -14.52 5.16
C PHE A 84 7.97 -15.19 5.88
N ILE A 85 6.81 -15.21 5.25
CA ILE A 85 5.62 -15.90 5.81
C ILE A 85 5.72 -17.41 5.64
N THR A 86 6.24 -17.87 4.50
CA THR A 86 6.43 -19.31 4.23
C THR A 86 7.36 -19.95 5.25
N ALA A 87 8.45 -19.27 5.64
CA ALA A 87 9.36 -19.73 6.69
C ALA A 87 8.63 -19.88 8.04
N LYS A 88 7.78 -18.92 8.42
CA LYS A 88 6.97 -19.02 9.65
C LYS A 88 6.00 -20.19 9.63
N ARG A 89 5.30 -20.38 8.50
CA ARG A 89 4.39 -21.52 8.30
C ARG A 89 5.11 -22.86 8.41
N ARG A 90 6.31 -22.96 7.85
CA ARG A 90 7.14 -24.18 7.90
C ARG A 90 7.56 -24.53 9.32
N VAL A 91 8.00 -23.54 10.09
CA VAL A 91 8.53 -23.75 11.46
C VAL A 91 7.43 -23.92 12.50
N HIS A 92 6.35 -23.15 12.37
CA HIS A 92 5.32 -23.05 13.42
C HIS A 92 3.96 -23.67 13.02
N GLY A 93 3.87 -24.23 11.81
CA GLY A 93 2.63 -24.78 11.27
C GLY A 93 1.74 -23.71 10.64
N ALA A 94 0.96 -24.11 9.61
CA ALA A 94 0.06 -23.21 8.88
C ALA A 94 -1.30 -23.01 9.56
N GLY A 95 -1.70 -23.93 10.46
CA GLY A 95 -3.08 -24.04 10.94
C GLY A 95 -3.60 -22.83 11.70
N ALA A 96 -2.77 -22.13 12.47
CA ALA A 96 -3.21 -20.98 13.24
C ALA A 96 -3.42 -19.72 12.40
N GLY A 97 -2.67 -19.54 11.31
CA GLY A 97 -2.67 -18.32 10.49
C GLY A 97 -2.31 -17.05 11.26
N ILE A 98 -1.67 -17.20 12.43
CA ILE A 98 -1.29 -16.15 13.36
C ILE A 98 0.08 -16.46 13.96
N TYR A 99 1.00 -15.48 13.94
CA TYR A 99 2.38 -15.65 14.42
C TYR A 99 2.85 -14.43 15.20
N ARG A 100 3.50 -14.66 16.37
CA ARG A 100 4.20 -13.58 17.05
C ARG A 100 5.52 -13.29 16.34
N THR A 101 5.95 -12.05 16.42
CA THR A 101 7.20 -11.54 15.87
C THR A 101 7.64 -10.30 16.65
N HIS A 102 8.83 -9.81 16.38
CA HIS A 102 9.26 -8.49 16.80
C HIS A 102 9.83 -7.76 15.57
N LEU A 103 9.18 -6.68 15.17
CA LEU A 103 9.54 -5.92 13.97
C LEU A 103 9.61 -4.43 14.30
N PHE A 104 10.61 -3.77 13.73
CA PHE A 104 10.78 -2.32 13.85
C PHE A 104 10.81 -1.81 15.30
N GLY A 105 11.44 -2.57 16.19
CA GLY A 105 11.60 -2.21 17.60
C GLY A 105 10.38 -2.52 18.48
N SER A 106 9.37 -3.21 17.98
CA SER A 106 8.15 -3.55 18.74
C SER A 106 7.73 -5.00 18.58
N PRO A 107 7.28 -5.65 19.69
CA PRO A 107 6.63 -6.94 19.59
C PRO A 107 5.34 -6.78 18.77
N ALA A 108 5.04 -7.74 17.90
CA ALA A 108 3.90 -7.69 17.01
C ALA A 108 3.31 -9.07 16.76
N VAL A 109 2.11 -9.10 16.20
CA VAL A 109 1.46 -10.31 15.71
C VAL A 109 1.17 -10.16 14.23
N ILE A 110 1.56 -11.17 13.44
CA ILE A 110 1.19 -11.29 12.04
C ILE A 110 -0.05 -12.17 11.96
N VAL A 111 -1.06 -11.74 11.20
CA VAL A 111 -2.19 -12.57 10.79
C VAL A 111 -2.18 -12.72 9.27
N CYS A 112 -2.31 -13.96 8.78
CA CYS A 112 -2.09 -14.30 7.38
C CYS A 112 -2.97 -15.46 6.89
N SER A 113 -4.18 -15.57 7.42
CA SER A 113 -5.23 -16.47 6.93
C SER A 113 -6.54 -15.72 6.70
N PRO A 114 -7.43 -16.17 5.79
CA PRO A 114 -8.70 -15.50 5.54
C PRO A 114 -9.53 -15.26 6.81
N ALA A 115 -9.60 -16.26 7.67
CA ALA A 115 -10.38 -16.20 8.92
C ALA A 115 -9.77 -15.21 9.93
N ALA A 116 -8.44 -15.26 10.17
CA ALA A 116 -7.76 -14.36 11.08
C ALA A 116 -7.80 -12.91 10.59
N ASN A 117 -7.57 -12.69 9.30
CA ASN A 117 -7.66 -11.37 8.69
C ASN A 117 -9.09 -10.79 8.81
N LYS A 118 -10.11 -11.60 8.49
CA LYS A 118 -11.51 -11.21 8.64
C LYS A 118 -11.83 -10.85 10.08
N PHE A 119 -11.39 -11.66 11.04
CA PHE A 119 -11.58 -11.40 12.47
C PHE A 119 -11.00 -10.03 12.86
N VAL A 120 -9.75 -9.73 12.47
CA VAL A 120 -9.12 -8.45 12.79
C VAL A 120 -9.83 -7.28 12.11
N PHE A 121 -10.23 -7.43 10.85
CA PHE A 121 -10.91 -6.37 10.11
C PHE A 121 -12.31 -6.04 10.64
N GLN A 122 -13.01 -7.03 11.18
CA GLN A 122 -14.39 -6.85 11.65
C GLN A 122 -14.51 -6.46 13.13
N SER A 123 -13.45 -6.66 13.93
CA SER A 123 -13.48 -6.43 15.38
C SER A 123 -12.99 -5.01 15.73
N ALA A 124 -13.81 -3.99 15.45
CA ALA A 124 -13.47 -2.58 15.67
C ALA A 124 -13.10 -2.26 17.14
N ASP A 125 -13.80 -2.88 18.10
CA ASP A 125 -13.55 -2.65 19.54
C ASP A 125 -12.23 -3.27 20.01
N ASN A 126 -11.79 -4.32 19.33
CA ASN A 126 -10.56 -5.04 19.67
C ASN A 126 -9.32 -4.44 19.01
N PHE A 127 -9.47 -3.88 17.81
CA PHE A 127 -8.34 -3.45 17.00
C PHE A 127 -8.52 -2.02 16.49
N GLY A 128 -7.64 -1.15 16.94
CA GLY A 128 -7.55 0.23 16.48
C GLY A 128 -6.47 0.46 15.43
N VAL A 129 -6.25 1.72 15.10
CA VAL A 129 -5.16 2.19 14.25
C VAL A 129 -4.38 3.26 15.00
N ARG A 130 -3.08 3.05 15.18
CA ARG A 130 -2.18 4.06 15.73
C ARG A 130 -1.08 4.36 14.74
N TRP A 131 -1.02 5.58 14.32
CA TRP A 131 0.05 6.06 13.46
C TRP A 131 1.18 6.63 14.31
N PRO A 132 2.45 6.32 14.00
CA PRO A 132 3.58 6.80 14.80
C PRO A 132 3.81 8.31 14.65
N MET A 133 3.24 8.94 13.61
CA MET A 133 3.45 10.35 13.26
C MET A 133 2.11 11.04 12.92
N PRO A 134 1.22 11.22 13.92
CA PRO A 134 -0.10 11.80 13.68
C PRO A 134 -0.03 13.24 13.16
N GLU A 135 1.05 14.00 13.46
CA GLU A 135 1.27 15.35 12.97
C GLU A 135 1.51 15.43 11.46
N LEU A 136 2.02 14.37 10.82
CA LEU A 136 2.14 14.30 9.37
C LEU A 136 0.83 13.88 8.70
N ILE A 137 0.06 13.04 9.37
CA ILE A 137 -1.21 12.52 8.85
C ILE A 137 -2.36 13.50 9.11
N GLY A 138 -2.31 14.26 10.20
CA GLY A 138 -3.39 15.12 10.68
C GLY A 138 -4.22 14.45 11.76
N HIS A 139 -4.40 15.15 12.87
CA HIS A 139 -5.08 14.62 14.04
C HIS A 139 -6.57 14.35 13.79
N ASN A 140 -7.20 15.16 12.92
CA ASN A 140 -8.63 15.08 12.58
C ASN A 140 -8.90 14.31 11.28
N SER A 141 -7.92 13.54 10.80
CA SER A 141 -8.07 12.76 9.57
C SER A 141 -8.78 11.44 9.84
N VAL A 142 -9.60 10.98 8.89
CA VAL A 142 -10.27 9.67 8.92
C VAL A 142 -9.31 8.50 9.13
N VAL A 143 -8.06 8.68 8.72
CA VAL A 143 -7.01 7.66 8.86
C VAL A 143 -6.56 7.52 10.32
N ASN A 144 -6.59 8.62 11.10
CA ASN A 144 -6.06 8.70 12.46
C ASN A 144 -7.11 8.56 13.56
N VAL A 145 -8.36 8.95 13.30
CA VAL A 145 -9.43 8.88 14.30
C VAL A 145 -10.06 7.48 14.39
N GLU A 146 -10.71 7.21 15.53
CA GLU A 146 -11.34 5.92 15.83
C GLU A 146 -12.82 6.07 16.25
N GLY A 147 -13.51 4.93 16.39
CA GLY A 147 -14.86 4.87 16.92
C GLY A 147 -15.87 5.73 16.16
N ALA A 148 -16.70 6.46 16.91
CA ALA A 148 -17.76 7.31 16.34
C ALA A 148 -17.23 8.42 15.43
N SER A 149 -16.07 9.03 15.77
CA SER A 149 -15.43 10.05 14.94
C SER A 149 -15.01 9.49 13.59
N HIS A 150 -14.42 8.28 13.56
CA HIS A 150 -14.09 7.61 12.30
C HIS A 150 -15.35 7.32 11.47
N ALA A 151 -16.40 6.75 12.09
CA ALA A 151 -17.63 6.42 11.38
C ALA A 151 -18.26 7.67 10.77
N ARG A 152 -18.27 8.78 11.52
CA ARG A 152 -18.76 10.09 11.07
C ARG A 152 -17.95 10.62 9.86
N LEU A 153 -16.63 10.77 10.00
CA LEU A 153 -15.79 11.29 8.91
C LEU A 153 -15.84 10.38 7.66
N ARG A 154 -15.84 9.06 7.87
CA ARG A 154 -16.01 8.12 6.77
C ARG A 154 -17.35 8.30 6.05
N GLY A 155 -18.43 8.54 6.78
CA GLY A 155 -19.75 8.85 6.20
C GLY A 155 -19.71 10.05 5.25
N PHE A 156 -19.06 11.13 5.66
CA PHE A 156 -18.87 12.33 4.82
C PHE A 156 -18.07 12.03 3.55
N ILE A 157 -16.95 11.31 3.70
CA ILE A 157 -16.08 10.95 2.57
C ILE A 157 -16.83 10.07 1.57
N LEU A 158 -17.53 9.04 2.04
CA LEU A 158 -18.30 8.16 1.17
C LEU A 158 -19.44 8.91 0.46
N ALA A 159 -20.14 9.80 1.17
CA ALA A 159 -21.18 10.64 0.58
C ALA A 159 -20.63 11.59 -0.50
N ALA A 160 -19.40 12.08 -0.32
CA ALA A 160 -18.76 12.97 -1.29
C ALA A 160 -18.21 12.23 -2.52
N ILE A 161 -17.61 11.04 -2.33
CA ILE A 161 -16.96 10.28 -3.42
C ILE A 161 -17.96 9.43 -4.21
N ASN A 162 -18.92 8.78 -3.54
CA ASN A 162 -19.79 7.75 -4.13
C ASN A 162 -21.20 8.26 -4.46
N ARG A 163 -21.39 9.54 -4.66
CA ARG A 163 -22.67 10.06 -5.16
C ARG A 163 -22.99 9.44 -6.53
N PRO A 164 -24.24 9.11 -6.84
CA PRO A 164 -24.60 8.50 -8.13
C PRO A 164 -24.14 9.31 -9.35
N GLY A 165 -24.09 10.64 -9.26
CA GLY A 165 -23.55 11.54 -10.29
C GLY A 165 -22.02 11.62 -10.30
N SER A 166 -21.33 11.41 -9.16
CA SER A 166 -19.89 11.65 -9.04
C SER A 166 -19.06 10.75 -9.95
N LEU A 167 -19.41 9.46 -10.08
CA LEU A 167 -18.69 8.55 -10.98
C LEU A 167 -18.85 8.93 -12.45
N ARG A 168 -20.02 9.47 -12.86
CA ARG A 168 -20.22 10.00 -14.21
C ARG A 168 -19.39 11.26 -14.45
N THR A 169 -19.43 12.21 -13.52
CA THR A 169 -18.59 13.42 -13.56
C THR A 169 -17.11 13.08 -13.57
N ILE A 170 -16.67 12.12 -12.74
CA ILE A 170 -15.29 11.65 -12.69
C ILE A 170 -14.86 11.09 -14.04
N ALA A 171 -15.66 10.25 -14.68
CA ALA A 171 -15.34 9.72 -16.00
C ALA A 171 -15.19 10.84 -17.04
N ALA A 172 -16.07 11.83 -17.04
CA ALA A 172 -15.98 12.99 -17.94
C ALA A 172 -14.71 13.84 -17.70
N VAL A 173 -14.28 13.98 -16.44
CA VAL A 173 -13.09 14.75 -16.07
C VAL A 173 -11.79 14.00 -16.40
N VAL A 174 -11.74 12.69 -16.15
CA VAL A 174 -10.53 11.88 -16.25
C VAL A 174 -10.18 11.54 -17.69
N GLN A 175 -11.16 11.19 -18.53
CA GLN A 175 -10.92 10.69 -19.88
C GLN A 175 -10.14 11.66 -20.79
N PRO A 176 -10.49 12.95 -20.92
CA PRO A 176 -9.75 13.87 -21.78
C PRO A 176 -8.26 13.96 -21.38
N ARG A 177 -7.97 13.91 -20.07
CA ARG A 177 -6.60 13.95 -19.54
C ARG A 177 -5.84 12.67 -19.84
N VAL A 178 -6.49 11.53 -19.73
CA VAL A 178 -5.91 10.23 -20.10
C VAL A 178 -5.59 10.21 -21.59
N VAL A 179 -6.51 10.63 -22.45
CA VAL A 179 -6.30 10.69 -23.90
C VAL A 179 -5.14 11.60 -24.25
N ALA A 180 -5.09 12.80 -23.67
CA ALA A 180 -3.99 13.75 -23.89
C ALA A 180 -2.63 13.17 -23.43
N ALA A 181 -2.60 12.51 -22.28
CA ALA A 181 -1.39 11.89 -21.77
C ALA A 181 -0.89 10.74 -22.65
N LEU A 182 -1.77 9.85 -23.09
CA LEU A 182 -1.43 8.74 -23.97
C LEU A 182 -0.89 9.25 -25.31
N ALA A 183 -1.45 10.34 -25.86
CA ALA A 183 -0.94 10.98 -27.06
C ALA A 183 0.48 11.53 -26.85
N ALA A 184 0.69 12.27 -25.73
CA ALA A 184 2.00 12.81 -25.38
C ALA A 184 3.05 11.70 -25.18
N TRP A 185 2.70 10.58 -24.54
CA TRP A 185 3.60 9.44 -24.37
C TRP A 185 4.00 8.79 -25.70
N ALA A 186 3.05 8.72 -26.65
CA ALA A 186 3.35 8.22 -27.99
C ALA A 186 4.29 9.15 -28.77
N ASP A 187 4.14 10.46 -28.60
CA ASP A 187 5.03 11.47 -29.22
C ASP A 187 6.44 11.43 -28.58
N MET A 188 6.56 11.09 -27.29
CA MET A 188 7.86 10.87 -26.62
C MET A 188 8.57 9.61 -27.12
N GLY A 189 7.84 8.60 -27.59
CA GLY A 189 8.35 7.32 -28.09
C GLY A 189 8.93 6.39 -27.02
N THR A 190 9.54 6.93 -25.97
CA THR A 190 10.11 6.19 -24.82
C THR A 190 9.77 6.91 -23.54
N MET A 191 9.32 6.17 -22.52
CA MET A 191 8.95 6.75 -21.24
C MET A 191 9.26 5.84 -20.06
N VAL A 192 9.29 6.41 -18.85
CA VAL A 192 9.27 5.69 -17.59
C VAL A 192 7.84 5.71 -17.04
N ALA A 193 7.13 4.58 -17.14
CA ALA A 193 5.71 4.51 -16.86
C ALA A 193 5.34 5.00 -15.46
N ALA A 194 6.11 4.62 -14.43
CA ALA A 194 5.83 5.03 -13.05
C ALA A 194 5.83 6.56 -12.88
N ALA A 195 6.74 7.28 -13.57
CA ALA A 195 6.84 8.72 -13.47
C ALA A 195 5.70 9.42 -14.23
N GLU A 196 5.46 9.00 -15.48
CA GLU A 196 4.45 9.65 -16.32
C GLU A 196 3.03 9.40 -15.84
N ILE A 197 2.72 8.17 -15.40
CA ILE A 197 1.42 7.83 -14.83
C ILE A 197 1.17 8.60 -13.53
N LYS A 198 2.20 8.79 -12.68
CA LYS A 198 2.08 9.59 -11.46
C LYS A 198 1.63 11.01 -11.78
N LYS A 199 2.20 11.67 -12.78
CA LYS A 199 1.80 13.02 -13.21
C LYS A 199 0.33 13.09 -13.60
N VAL A 200 -0.13 12.14 -14.41
CA VAL A 200 -1.53 12.10 -14.88
C VAL A 200 -2.50 11.83 -13.72
N THR A 201 -2.19 10.86 -12.87
CA THR A 201 -3.06 10.54 -11.73
C THR A 201 -3.10 11.68 -10.70
N PHE A 202 -1.98 12.36 -10.49
CA PHE A 202 -1.93 13.54 -9.63
C PHE A 202 -2.78 14.70 -10.20
N ALA A 203 -2.65 15.00 -11.49
CA ALA A 203 -3.48 16.01 -12.15
C ALA A 203 -4.98 15.68 -12.08
N ASN A 204 -5.33 14.40 -12.29
CA ASN A 204 -6.70 13.93 -12.15
C ASN A 204 -7.24 14.15 -10.74
N ILE A 205 -6.48 13.78 -9.72
CA ILE A 205 -6.89 13.96 -8.31
C ILE A 205 -6.99 15.43 -7.94
N CYS A 206 -6.06 16.28 -8.35
CA CYS A 206 -6.16 17.73 -8.12
C CYS A 206 -7.44 18.30 -8.73
N LYS A 207 -7.79 17.90 -9.95
CA LYS A 207 -9.03 18.35 -10.58
C LYS A 207 -10.27 17.84 -9.87
N MET A 208 -10.33 16.54 -9.58
CA MET A 208 -11.52 15.93 -8.95
C MET A 208 -11.71 16.35 -7.50
N PHE A 209 -10.63 16.66 -6.78
CA PHE A 209 -10.71 16.88 -5.33
C PHE A 209 -10.73 18.36 -4.96
N ILE A 210 -10.07 19.22 -5.71
CA ILE A 210 -9.95 20.66 -5.42
C ILE A 210 -10.20 21.56 -6.63
N SER A 211 -10.64 21.02 -7.77
CA SER A 211 -10.88 21.75 -9.02
C SER A 211 -9.68 22.55 -9.55
N VAL A 212 -8.46 22.12 -9.24
CA VAL A 212 -7.23 22.79 -9.69
C VAL A 212 -6.70 22.12 -10.95
N GLU A 213 -6.34 22.94 -11.94
CA GLU A 213 -5.67 22.52 -13.18
C GLU A 213 -4.14 22.52 -12.99
N PRO A 214 -3.41 21.77 -13.84
CA PRO A 214 -1.95 21.81 -13.84
C PRO A 214 -1.41 23.22 -13.95
N SER A 215 -0.51 23.58 -13.05
CA SER A 215 0.06 24.92 -12.91
C SER A 215 1.40 24.81 -12.13
N PRO A 216 2.24 25.85 -12.08
CA PRO A 216 3.42 25.86 -11.23
C PRO A 216 3.11 25.58 -9.74
N LEU A 217 1.93 25.97 -9.26
CA LEU A 217 1.50 25.66 -7.91
C LEU A 217 1.29 24.15 -7.71
N THR A 218 0.67 23.46 -8.67
CA THR A 218 0.47 22.01 -8.57
C THR A 218 1.78 21.23 -8.59
N GLU A 219 2.80 21.70 -9.30
CA GLU A 219 4.14 21.12 -9.26
C GLU A 219 4.79 21.22 -7.87
N HIS A 220 4.65 22.38 -7.22
CA HIS A 220 5.10 22.54 -5.84
C HIS A 220 4.32 21.66 -4.87
N ILE A 221 3.00 21.54 -5.06
CA ILE A 221 2.15 20.65 -4.23
C ILE A 221 2.60 19.20 -4.37
N ASP A 222 2.91 18.70 -5.59
CA ASP A 222 3.44 17.34 -5.80
C ASP A 222 4.77 17.13 -5.08
N GLN A 223 5.70 18.08 -5.18
CA GLN A 223 6.99 18.03 -4.48
C GLN A 223 6.80 18.00 -2.94
N TRP A 224 5.83 18.76 -2.42
CA TRP A 224 5.55 18.74 -0.98
C TRP A 224 4.92 17.42 -0.54
N PHE A 225 4.10 16.80 -1.37
CA PHE A 225 3.59 15.46 -1.12
C PHE A 225 4.70 14.41 -1.16
N ASP A 226 5.63 14.49 -2.10
CA ASP A 226 6.81 13.60 -2.12
C ASP A 226 7.64 13.73 -0.84
N SER A 227 7.88 14.95 -0.38
CA SER A 227 8.57 15.20 0.89
C SER A 227 7.78 14.65 2.08
N LEU A 228 6.45 14.84 2.10
CA LEU A 228 5.57 14.30 3.14
C LEU A 228 5.66 12.76 3.19
N MET A 229 5.61 12.10 2.05
CA MET A 229 5.72 10.65 1.94
C MET A 229 7.12 10.13 2.33
N ALA A 230 8.17 10.87 2.02
CA ALA A 230 9.53 10.54 2.47
C ALA A 230 9.62 10.59 4.02
N GLY A 231 9.03 11.60 4.65
CA GLY A 231 9.01 11.71 6.11
C GLY A 231 8.17 10.64 6.80
N LEU A 232 7.04 10.23 6.22
CA LEU A 232 6.23 9.12 6.73
C LEU A 232 6.96 7.76 6.73
N ARG A 233 8.04 7.64 5.96
CA ARG A 233 8.88 6.44 5.83
C ARG A 233 10.19 6.54 6.62
N ALA A 234 10.48 7.70 7.19
CA ALA A 234 11.71 7.97 7.94
C ALA A 234 11.52 7.77 9.44
N PHE A 235 12.63 7.71 10.17
CA PHE A 235 12.59 7.84 11.62
C PHE A 235 12.11 9.25 12.00
N PRO A 236 11.27 9.41 13.05
CA PRO A 236 10.69 10.68 13.46
C PRO A 236 11.72 11.57 14.20
N LEU A 237 12.83 11.87 13.55
CA LEU A 237 13.86 12.76 14.05
C LEU A 237 13.63 14.16 13.49
N ASP A 238 13.31 15.13 14.36
CA ASP A 238 12.97 16.49 13.97
C ASP A 238 14.18 17.43 14.07
N PHE A 239 15.16 17.23 13.16
CA PHE A 239 16.31 18.11 13.01
C PHE A 239 16.38 18.67 11.58
N PRO A 240 16.87 19.91 11.39
CA PRO A 240 17.13 20.45 10.07
C PRO A 240 17.96 19.47 9.22
N GLY A 241 17.50 19.20 8.00
CA GLY A 241 18.13 18.23 7.07
C GLY A 241 17.59 16.82 7.14
N THR A 242 16.78 16.45 8.13
CA THR A 242 16.11 15.14 8.15
C THR A 242 14.85 15.12 7.30
N ALA A 243 14.50 13.94 6.76
CA ALA A 243 13.30 13.76 5.97
C ALA A 243 12.01 14.07 6.76
N PHE A 244 11.99 13.72 8.05
CA PHE A 244 10.85 14.01 8.93
C PHE A 244 10.66 15.52 9.13
N HIS A 245 11.75 16.28 9.39
CA HIS A 245 11.68 17.74 9.51
C HIS A 245 11.20 18.41 8.21
N GLY A 246 11.72 17.96 7.05
CA GLY A 246 11.25 18.40 5.74
C GLY A 246 9.76 18.15 5.55
N ALA A 247 9.29 16.96 5.88
CA ALA A 247 7.88 16.57 5.79
C ALA A 247 6.97 17.43 6.67
N ARG A 248 7.37 17.76 7.92
CA ARG A 248 6.62 18.68 8.78
C ARG A 248 6.49 20.07 8.16
N LYS A 249 7.55 20.59 7.54
CA LYS A 249 7.49 21.88 6.81
C LYS A 249 6.52 21.79 5.63
N CYS A 250 6.61 20.72 4.85
CA CYS A 250 5.72 20.50 3.69
C CYS A 250 4.27 20.29 4.11
N ARG A 251 4.00 19.56 5.20
CA ARG A 251 2.67 19.43 5.77
C ARG A 251 2.04 20.78 6.12
N ARG A 252 2.80 21.68 6.73
CA ARG A 252 2.32 23.05 7.04
C ARG A 252 1.98 23.85 5.79
N LYS A 253 2.82 23.74 4.73
CA LYS A 253 2.54 24.38 3.43
C LYS A 253 1.28 23.85 2.79
N LEU A 254 1.12 22.52 2.75
CA LEU A 254 -0.11 21.88 2.25
C LEU A 254 -1.34 22.34 3.03
N ASN A 255 -1.28 22.34 4.35
CA ASN A 255 -2.38 22.83 5.18
C ASN A 255 -2.72 24.30 4.87
N SER A 256 -1.71 25.15 4.64
CA SER A 256 -1.92 26.56 4.28
C SER A 256 -2.63 26.71 2.95
N VAL A 257 -2.21 25.99 1.92
CA VAL A 257 -2.84 26.03 0.58
C VAL A 257 -4.29 25.54 0.64
N PHE A 258 -4.55 24.40 1.27
CA PHE A 258 -5.92 23.89 1.37
C PHE A 258 -6.82 24.76 2.23
N ARG A 259 -6.29 25.39 3.27
CA ARG A 259 -7.03 26.36 4.09
C ARG A 259 -7.36 27.62 3.30
N GLN A 260 -6.43 28.17 2.53
CA GLN A 260 -6.66 29.32 1.68
C GLN A 260 -7.74 29.04 0.63
N GLU A 261 -7.71 27.88 -0.01
CA GLU A 261 -8.74 27.46 -0.97
C GLU A 261 -10.11 27.32 -0.29
N LEU A 262 -10.15 26.71 0.90
CA LEU A 262 -11.38 26.58 1.68
C LEU A 262 -12.00 27.95 2.03
N GLU A 263 -11.18 28.88 2.53
CA GLU A 263 -11.61 30.23 2.87
C GLU A 263 -12.07 31.03 1.63
N ALA A 264 -11.35 30.88 0.51
CA ALA A 264 -11.73 31.52 -0.75
C ALA A 264 -13.12 31.03 -1.22
N ARG A 265 -13.39 29.74 -1.13
CA ARG A 265 -14.70 29.17 -1.47
C ARG A 265 -15.81 29.68 -0.57
N LYS A 266 -15.58 29.82 0.72
CA LYS A 266 -16.56 30.38 1.66
C LYS A 266 -16.90 31.84 1.35
N LYS A 267 -15.88 32.67 1.02
CA LYS A 267 -16.07 34.10 0.74
C LYS A 267 -16.89 34.35 -0.52
N VAL A 268 -16.64 33.56 -1.58
CA VAL A 268 -17.28 33.79 -2.90
C VAL A 268 -18.53 32.94 -3.07
N ASN A 269 -18.86 32.08 -2.10
CA ASN A 269 -19.88 31.02 -2.19
C ASN A 269 -19.73 30.19 -3.49
N LYS A 270 -18.48 29.91 -3.85
CA LYS A 270 -18.14 29.23 -5.10
C LYS A 270 -18.58 27.77 -5.05
N GLU A 271 -19.53 27.43 -5.87
CA GLU A 271 -19.93 26.03 -6.04
C GLU A 271 -18.98 25.34 -7.04
N CYS A 272 -18.25 24.34 -6.53
CA CYS A 272 -17.48 23.42 -7.36
C CYS A 272 -18.06 22.01 -7.19
N ASP A 273 -18.08 21.25 -8.27
CA ASP A 273 -18.46 19.82 -8.20
C ASP A 273 -17.21 18.96 -7.97
N ASP A 274 -16.64 19.11 -6.77
CA ASP A 274 -15.43 18.39 -6.35
C ASP A 274 -15.55 17.87 -4.91
N LEU A 275 -14.57 17.05 -4.50
CA LEU A 275 -14.57 16.42 -3.19
C LEU A 275 -14.55 17.44 -2.05
N MET A 276 -13.74 18.50 -2.15
CA MET A 276 -13.63 19.51 -1.10
C MET A 276 -14.95 20.20 -0.85
N SER A 277 -15.65 20.65 -1.91
CA SER A 277 -16.98 21.23 -1.82
C SER A 277 -18.01 20.23 -1.28
N GLY A 278 -17.88 18.95 -1.63
CA GLY A 278 -18.70 17.88 -1.06
C GLY A 278 -18.51 17.77 0.46
N LEU A 279 -17.28 17.78 0.95
CA LEU A 279 -16.98 17.72 2.38
C LEU A 279 -17.46 18.96 3.13
N MET A 280 -17.34 20.15 2.53
CA MET A 280 -17.80 21.42 3.13
C MET A 280 -19.32 21.50 3.29
N ARG A 281 -20.08 20.93 2.35
CA ARG A 281 -21.56 21.08 2.28
C ARG A 281 -22.32 19.94 2.97
N THR A 282 -21.73 18.75 3.03
CA THR A 282 -22.43 17.59 3.60
C THR A 282 -22.68 17.81 5.09
N GLU A 283 -23.87 17.46 5.54
CA GLU A 283 -24.29 17.49 6.94
C GLU A 283 -24.53 16.06 7.43
N ASP A 284 -24.23 15.81 8.70
CA ASP A 284 -24.61 14.57 9.36
C ASP A 284 -26.09 14.55 9.74
N LYS A 285 -26.57 13.43 10.29
CA LYS A 285 -27.98 13.27 10.72
C LYS A 285 -28.45 14.28 11.78
N HIS A 286 -27.55 15.08 12.34
CA HIS A 286 -27.81 16.13 13.31
C HIS A 286 -27.65 17.54 12.72
N GLY A 287 -27.47 17.67 11.40
CA GLY A 287 -27.24 18.95 10.72
C GLY A 287 -25.85 19.53 10.93
N LYS A 288 -24.90 18.76 11.49
CA LYS A 288 -23.54 19.23 11.76
C LYS A 288 -22.61 18.97 10.57
N ARG A 289 -21.89 20.00 10.14
CA ARG A 289 -20.85 19.95 9.10
C ARG A 289 -19.49 19.58 9.68
N LEU A 290 -18.53 19.28 8.80
CA LEU A 290 -17.13 19.15 9.17
C LEU A 290 -16.54 20.51 9.56
N SER A 291 -15.64 20.51 10.54
CA SER A 291 -14.83 21.70 10.84
C SER A 291 -13.79 21.94 9.73
N ASP A 292 -13.23 23.14 9.68
CA ASP A 292 -12.20 23.50 8.70
C ASP A 292 -10.96 22.61 8.84
N GLU A 293 -10.58 22.31 10.06
CA GLU A 293 -9.49 21.41 10.38
C GLU A 293 -9.77 19.97 9.88
N GLU A 294 -10.99 19.47 10.09
CA GLU A 294 -11.40 18.17 9.57
C GLU A 294 -11.35 18.13 8.05
N VAL A 295 -11.83 19.19 7.38
CA VAL A 295 -11.77 19.27 5.90
C VAL A 295 -10.32 19.29 5.43
N VAL A 296 -9.48 20.20 5.97
CA VAL A 296 -8.08 20.33 5.54
C VAL A 296 -7.28 19.07 5.80
N ASP A 297 -7.37 18.48 7.01
CA ASP A 297 -6.66 17.26 7.35
C ASP A 297 -7.05 16.09 6.45
N ASN A 298 -8.34 15.95 6.14
CA ASN A 298 -8.80 14.89 5.24
C ASN A 298 -8.41 15.16 3.79
N MET A 299 -8.45 16.41 3.32
CA MET A 299 -8.03 16.74 1.95
C MET A 299 -6.58 16.36 1.69
N VAL A 300 -5.63 16.70 2.59
CA VAL A 300 -4.23 16.31 2.44
C VAL A 300 -4.08 14.80 2.31
N ASN A 301 -4.75 14.02 3.16
CA ASN A 301 -4.63 12.56 3.11
C ASN A 301 -5.32 11.93 1.90
N LEU A 302 -6.49 12.42 1.54
CA LEU A 302 -7.26 11.88 0.41
C LEU A 302 -6.56 12.13 -0.92
N VAL A 303 -5.88 13.27 -1.10
CA VAL A 303 -5.06 13.53 -2.28
C VAL A 303 -3.94 12.50 -2.41
N VAL A 304 -3.13 12.31 -1.34
CA VAL A 304 -2.05 11.30 -1.35
C VAL A 304 -2.59 9.90 -1.63
N ALA A 305 -3.64 9.50 -0.91
CA ALA A 305 -4.22 8.17 -1.06
C ALA A 305 -4.76 7.92 -2.47
N GLY A 306 -5.31 8.96 -3.10
CA GLY A 306 -5.98 8.85 -4.39
C GLY A 306 -5.03 8.72 -5.58
N TYR A 307 -3.88 9.40 -5.58
CA TYR A 307 -3.02 9.38 -6.77
C TYR A 307 -1.92 8.31 -6.71
N GLU A 308 -1.22 8.15 -5.59
CA GLU A 308 -0.04 7.28 -5.52
C GLU A 308 -0.38 5.80 -5.71
N SER A 309 -1.45 5.34 -5.04
CA SER A 309 -1.93 3.97 -5.17
C SER A 309 -2.50 3.67 -6.56
N THR A 310 -3.26 4.60 -7.13
CA THR A 310 -3.85 4.47 -8.46
C THR A 310 -2.77 4.48 -9.54
N ALA A 311 -1.77 5.34 -9.43
CA ALA A 311 -0.62 5.35 -10.33
C ALA A 311 0.12 4.01 -10.32
N SER A 312 0.36 3.45 -9.13
CA SER A 312 0.99 2.15 -8.99
C SER A 312 0.15 1.04 -9.64
N ALA A 313 -1.17 1.05 -9.46
CA ALA A 313 -2.05 0.06 -10.07
C ALA A 313 -2.05 0.15 -11.61
N ILE A 314 -2.12 1.36 -12.17
CA ILE A 314 -2.05 1.59 -13.61
C ILE A 314 -0.70 1.12 -14.17
N MET A 315 0.41 1.47 -13.53
CA MET A 315 1.75 1.02 -13.91
C MET A 315 1.83 -0.51 -13.97
N TRP A 316 1.28 -1.20 -12.96
CA TRP A 316 1.26 -2.66 -12.95
C TRP A 316 0.35 -3.24 -14.02
N ALA A 317 -0.79 -2.62 -14.34
CA ALA A 317 -1.65 -3.05 -15.44
C ALA A 317 -0.89 -3.01 -16.77
N ILE A 318 -0.22 -1.89 -17.08
CA ILE A 318 0.58 -1.73 -18.29
C ILE A 318 1.74 -2.73 -18.34
N TYR A 319 2.45 -2.91 -17.22
CA TYR A 319 3.54 -3.87 -17.09
C TYR A 319 3.11 -5.31 -17.36
N HIS A 320 2.02 -5.75 -16.71
CA HIS A 320 1.54 -7.13 -16.86
C HIS A 320 0.97 -7.39 -18.25
N LEU A 321 0.26 -6.43 -18.85
CA LEU A 321 -0.27 -6.55 -20.20
C LEU A 321 0.85 -6.60 -21.27
N ALA A 322 1.94 -5.86 -21.09
CA ALA A 322 3.12 -5.97 -21.96
C ALA A 322 3.72 -7.38 -21.94
N LYS A 323 3.66 -8.07 -20.79
CA LYS A 323 4.14 -9.45 -20.63
C LYS A 323 3.08 -10.51 -20.95
N SER A 324 1.87 -10.12 -21.30
CA SER A 324 0.73 -11.03 -21.53
C SER A 324 -0.03 -10.69 -22.82
N PRO A 325 0.57 -10.94 -24.02
CA PRO A 325 -0.04 -10.57 -25.31
C PRO A 325 -1.45 -11.17 -25.50
N ALA A 326 -1.70 -12.39 -25.03
CA ALA A 326 -3.01 -13.01 -25.14
C ALA A 326 -4.09 -12.27 -24.32
N ALA A 327 -3.75 -11.82 -23.10
CA ALA A 327 -4.64 -11.01 -22.28
C ALA A 327 -4.88 -9.63 -22.93
N LEU A 328 -3.84 -9.00 -23.48
CA LEU A 328 -3.96 -7.74 -24.20
C LEU A 328 -4.85 -7.86 -25.43
N ALA A 329 -4.73 -8.94 -26.20
CA ALA A 329 -5.57 -9.18 -27.37
C ALA A 329 -7.06 -9.32 -27.01
N LYS A 330 -7.40 -10.07 -25.94
CA LYS A 330 -8.78 -10.18 -25.43
C LYS A 330 -9.31 -8.83 -24.94
N LEU A 331 -8.49 -8.07 -24.19
CA LEU A 331 -8.82 -6.74 -23.71
C LEU A 331 -9.12 -5.79 -24.89
N ARG A 332 -8.26 -5.77 -25.88
CA ARG A 332 -8.42 -4.96 -27.10
C ARG A 332 -9.70 -5.30 -27.84
N LYS A 333 -9.95 -6.59 -28.06
CA LYS A 333 -11.17 -7.06 -28.75
C LYS A 333 -12.44 -6.56 -28.06
N GLU A 334 -12.54 -6.66 -26.73
CA GLU A 334 -13.70 -6.16 -25.98
C GLU A 334 -13.86 -4.66 -26.12
N ASN A 335 -12.77 -3.89 -25.93
CA ASN A 335 -12.84 -2.44 -25.92
C ASN A 335 -13.11 -1.84 -27.32
N VAL A 336 -12.61 -2.47 -28.38
CA VAL A 336 -12.97 -2.12 -29.76
C VAL A 336 -14.47 -2.33 -29.99
N ALA A 337 -15.00 -3.50 -29.63
CA ALA A 337 -16.43 -3.80 -29.77
C ALA A 337 -17.33 -2.83 -28.98
N VAL A 338 -16.90 -2.39 -27.79
CA VAL A 338 -17.61 -1.34 -27.02
C VAL A 338 -17.61 -0.02 -27.78
N SER A 339 -16.49 0.39 -28.36
CA SER A 339 -16.38 1.61 -29.15
C SER A 339 -17.24 1.56 -30.44
N GLU A 340 -17.16 0.46 -31.19
CA GLU A 340 -17.92 0.25 -32.42
C GLU A 340 -19.44 0.29 -32.15
N SER A 341 -19.92 -0.30 -31.05
CA SER A 341 -21.33 -0.26 -30.68
C SER A 341 -21.89 1.14 -30.40
N LYS A 342 -20.98 2.13 -30.33
CA LYS A 342 -21.28 3.56 -30.10
C LYS A 342 -20.93 4.43 -31.32
N GLY A 343 -20.87 3.84 -32.52
CA GLY A 343 -20.49 4.56 -33.74
C GLY A 343 -19.05 5.01 -33.78
N GLY A 344 -18.14 4.28 -33.12
CA GLY A 344 -16.70 4.59 -33.07
C GLY A 344 -16.30 5.61 -31.98
N SER A 345 -17.22 6.02 -31.11
CA SER A 345 -16.88 6.90 -29.99
C SER A 345 -15.90 6.23 -29.03
N LEU A 346 -14.77 6.87 -28.80
CA LEU A 346 -13.78 6.41 -27.84
C LEU A 346 -14.13 6.73 -26.38
N MET A 347 -15.04 7.65 -26.14
CA MET A 347 -15.41 8.08 -24.77
C MET A 347 -16.39 7.09 -24.17
N ILE A 348 -15.97 6.44 -23.06
CA ILE A 348 -16.85 5.55 -22.29
C ILE A 348 -17.65 6.30 -21.23
N THR A 349 -18.84 5.77 -20.95
CA THR A 349 -19.72 6.26 -19.90
C THR A 349 -19.88 5.22 -18.80
N HIS A 350 -20.49 5.60 -17.69
CA HIS A 350 -20.81 4.65 -16.61
C HIS A 350 -21.70 3.48 -17.11
N ASP A 351 -22.54 3.74 -18.12
CA ASP A 351 -23.47 2.74 -18.66
C ASP A 351 -22.76 1.70 -19.58
N ASP A 352 -21.53 1.97 -19.97
CA ASP A 352 -20.69 1.03 -20.73
C ASP A 352 -20.00 -0.02 -19.81
N LEU A 353 -19.78 0.30 -18.54
CA LEU A 353 -19.01 -0.54 -17.60
C LEU A 353 -19.56 -1.98 -17.47
N PRO A 354 -20.88 -2.23 -17.45
CA PRO A 354 -21.41 -3.59 -17.38
C PRO A 354 -21.05 -4.47 -18.59
N ARG A 355 -20.71 -3.87 -19.74
CA ARG A 355 -20.30 -4.56 -20.97
C ARG A 355 -18.79 -4.85 -21.01
N MET A 356 -18.00 -4.17 -20.20
CA MET A 356 -16.54 -4.26 -20.13
C MET A 356 -16.10 -5.37 -19.15
N LYS A 357 -16.60 -6.59 -19.36
CA LYS A 357 -16.41 -7.70 -18.42
C LYS A 357 -14.97 -8.18 -18.35
N TYR A 358 -14.29 -8.29 -19.49
CA TYR A 358 -12.90 -8.71 -19.52
C TYR A 358 -11.97 -7.61 -18.96
N THR A 359 -12.27 -6.36 -19.25
CA THR A 359 -11.59 -5.21 -18.63
C THR A 359 -11.70 -5.26 -17.11
N ALA A 360 -12.86 -5.56 -16.56
CA ALA A 360 -13.04 -5.73 -15.12
C ALA A 360 -12.17 -6.87 -14.56
N LYS A 361 -12.03 -8.00 -15.23
CA LYS A 361 -11.14 -9.10 -14.85
C LYS A 361 -9.67 -8.67 -14.86
N VAL A 362 -9.24 -7.93 -15.89
CA VAL A 362 -7.89 -7.36 -15.98
C VAL A 362 -7.61 -6.42 -14.79
N VAL A 363 -8.59 -5.58 -14.43
CA VAL A 363 -8.49 -4.68 -13.27
C VAL A 363 -8.32 -5.47 -11.97
N GLU A 364 -9.17 -6.47 -11.72
CA GLU A 364 -9.11 -7.28 -10.50
C GLU A 364 -7.78 -8.05 -10.39
N GLU A 365 -7.32 -8.67 -11.48
CA GLU A 365 -6.06 -9.40 -11.51
C GLU A 365 -4.85 -8.49 -11.30
N THR A 366 -4.88 -7.30 -11.91
CA THR A 366 -3.85 -6.28 -11.71
C THR A 366 -3.76 -5.91 -10.23
N ILE A 367 -4.87 -5.59 -9.59
CA ILE A 367 -4.92 -5.16 -8.19
C ILE A 367 -4.47 -6.30 -7.26
N ARG A 368 -4.88 -7.56 -7.55
CA ARG A 368 -4.44 -8.73 -6.81
C ARG A 368 -2.91 -8.88 -6.85
N MET A 369 -2.32 -8.81 -8.04
CA MET A 369 -0.87 -9.02 -8.22
C MET A 369 -0.02 -7.84 -7.78
N ALA A 370 -0.50 -6.61 -7.98
CA ALA A 370 0.21 -5.41 -7.58
C ALA A 370 0.52 -5.38 -6.08
N ASN A 371 -0.38 -5.93 -5.24
CA ASN A 371 -0.21 -5.94 -3.78
C ASN A 371 0.30 -4.59 -3.24
N ILE A 372 -0.33 -3.49 -3.66
CA ILE A 372 0.10 -2.12 -3.34
C ILE A 372 0.19 -1.91 -1.83
N ALA A 373 -0.76 -2.46 -1.09
CA ALA A 373 -0.71 -2.56 0.37
C ALA A 373 -0.54 -4.04 0.78
N PRO A 374 0.70 -4.57 0.83
CA PRO A 374 0.96 -5.98 1.11
C PRO A 374 0.56 -6.38 2.53
N MET A 375 0.50 -5.42 3.44
CA MET A 375 0.06 -5.59 4.83
C MET A 375 -0.67 -4.35 5.34
N VAL A 376 -1.60 -4.56 6.26
CA VAL A 376 -2.38 -3.51 6.91
C VAL A 376 -2.08 -3.53 8.41
N HIS A 377 -1.80 -2.35 8.97
CA HIS A 377 -1.46 -2.20 10.38
C HIS A 377 -2.72 -2.01 11.24
N ARG A 378 -2.76 -2.70 12.37
CA ARG A 378 -3.70 -2.52 13.48
C ARG A 378 -2.94 -2.55 14.79
N VAL A 379 -3.60 -2.16 15.88
CA VAL A 379 -3.09 -2.30 17.25
C VAL A 379 -4.19 -2.94 18.08
N ALA A 380 -3.84 -3.92 18.91
CA ALA A 380 -4.77 -4.50 19.85
C ALA A 380 -5.09 -3.50 20.97
N ASN A 381 -6.37 -3.09 21.11
CA ASN A 381 -6.80 -2.13 22.14
C ASN A 381 -6.86 -2.76 23.53
N ARG A 382 -7.01 -4.08 23.60
CA ARG A 382 -7.05 -4.91 24.80
C ARG A 382 -6.44 -6.27 24.50
N ASP A 383 -6.32 -7.14 25.51
CA ASP A 383 -5.96 -8.53 25.27
C ASP A 383 -7.09 -9.21 24.49
N VAL A 384 -6.77 -9.78 23.33
CA VAL A 384 -7.73 -10.37 22.40
C VAL A 384 -7.44 -11.85 22.21
N GLU A 385 -8.44 -12.70 22.42
CA GLU A 385 -8.32 -14.14 22.20
C GLU A 385 -8.74 -14.51 20.78
N TYR A 386 -7.89 -15.30 20.11
CA TYR A 386 -8.14 -15.85 18.79
C TYR A 386 -7.46 -17.21 18.62
N GLY A 387 -8.22 -18.24 18.22
CA GLY A 387 -7.69 -19.58 17.94
C GLY A 387 -6.92 -20.23 19.10
N GLY A 388 -7.30 -19.96 20.35
CA GLY A 388 -6.63 -20.47 21.56
C GLY A 388 -5.38 -19.71 21.96
N TYR A 389 -5.10 -18.57 21.31
CA TYR A 389 -3.98 -17.68 21.60
C TYR A 389 -4.48 -16.31 22.04
N THR A 390 -3.65 -15.59 22.79
CA THR A 390 -3.92 -14.21 23.21
C THR A 390 -2.99 -13.27 22.47
N ILE A 391 -3.57 -12.27 21.79
CA ILE A 391 -2.89 -11.09 21.25
C ILE A 391 -2.85 -10.04 22.36
N PRO A 392 -1.66 -9.68 22.91
CA PRO A 392 -1.59 -8.77 24.03
C PRO A 392 -2.02 -7.33 23.66
N ALA A 393 -2.63 -6.64 24.63
CA ALA A 393 -2.95 -5.23 24.51
C ALA A 393 -1.71 -4.38 24.12
N GLY A 394 -1.92 -3.43 23.22
CA GLY A 394 -0.87 -2.53 22.73
C GLY A 394 0.06 -3.13 21.66
N TRP A 395 -0.04 -4.43 21.36
CA TRP A 395 0.78 -5.01 20.31
C TRP A 395 0.24 -4.66 18.93
N PRO A 396 1.12 -4.21 18.00
CA PRO A 396 0.80 -4.13 16.58
C PRO A 396 0.34 -5.47 16.02
N VAL A 397 -0.68 -5.42 15.18
CA VAL A 397 -1.20 -6.56 14.42
C VAL A 397 -1.04 -6.27 12.94
N LEU A 398 -0.21 -7.05 12.27
CA LEU A 398 0.09 -6.94 10.86
C LEU A 398 -0.82 -7.90 10.10
N VAL A 399 -1.86 -7.36 9.48
CA VAL A 399 -2.75 -8.14 8.60
C VAL A 399 -2.06 -8.32 7.26
N TRP A 400 -1.54 -9.51 7.01
CA TRP A 400 -0.67 -9.81 5.87
C TRP A 400 -1.50 -10.23 4.66
N VAL A 401 -1.99 -9.25 3.92
CA VAL A 401 -2.90 -9.45 2.78
C VAL A 401 -2.20 -10.16 1.63
N ARG A 402 -0.94 -9.79 1.34
CA ARG A 402 -0.17 -10.39 0.25
C ARG A 402 -0.12 -11.91 0.31
N SER A 403 0.04 -12.49 1.50
CA SER A 403 0.11 -13.95 1.66
C SER A 403 -1.15 -14.69 1.25
N LEU A 404 -2.29 -14.01 1.12
CA LEU A 404 -3.50 -14.61 0.57
C LEU A 404 -3.47 -14.57 -0.96
N HIS A 405 -3.02 -13.45 -1.53
CA HIS A 405 -3.00 -13.20 -2.97
C HIS A 405 -1.95 -14.04 -3.71
N THR A 406 -0.90 -14.47 -3.02
CA THR A 406 0.22 -15.24 -3.59
C THR A 406 0.25 -16.70 -3.14
N ASP A 407 -0.79 -17.17 -2.45
CA ASP A 407 -0.87 -18.54 -1.94
C ASP A 407 -1.51 -19.48 -2.98
N PRO A 408 -0.81 -20.56 -3.39
CA PRO A 408 -1.34 -21.54 -4.36
C PRO A 408 -2.55 -22.33 -3.84
N VAL A 409 -2.79 -22.33 -2.51
CA VAL A 409 -4.00 -22.92 -1.91
C VAL A 409 -5.28 -22.16 -2.34
N TYR A 410 -5.14 -20.85 -2.58
CA TYR A 410 -6.27 -19.99 -2.93
C TYR A 410 -6.32 -19.65 -4.42
N TYR A 411 -5.17 -19.48 -5.07
CA TYR A 411 -5.05 -19.12 -6.48
C TYR A 411 -4.11 -20.08 -7.19
N GLN A 412 -4.58 -20.75 -8.23
CA GLN A 412 -3.72 -21.54 -9.10
C GLN A 412 -2.72 -20.63 -9.79
N ASP A 413 -1.45 -21.03 -9.83
CA ASP A 413 -0.34 -20.23 -10.39
C ASP A 413 -0.41 -18.76 -9.96
N PRO A 414 -0.32 -18.46 -8.64
CA PRO A 414 -0.69 -17.15 -8.09
C PRO A 414 0.21 -16.01 -8.56
N LEU A 415 1.41 -16.29 -9.07
CA LEU A 415 2.37 -15.31 -9.58
C LEU A 415 2.24 -15.10 -11.10
N THR A 416 1.38 -15.84 -11.77
CA THR A 416 1.06 -15.68 -13.20
C THR A 416 -0.13 -14.73 -13.38
N PHE A 417 0.04 -13.72 -14.24
CA PHE A 417 -1.03 -12.79 -14.58
C PHE A 417 -2.07 -13.48 -15.47
N ASN A 418 -3.20 -13.80 -14.92
CA ASN A 418 -4.27 -14.51 -15.59
C ASN A 418 -5.64 -13.91 -15.27
N PRO A 419 -6.16 -12.98 -16.08
CA PRO A 419 -7.48 -12.40 -15.88
C PRO A 419 -8.63 -13.42 -15.98
N ASP A 420 -8.44 -14.53 -16.70
CA ASP A 420 -9.49 -15.55 -16.87
C ASP A 420 -9.79 -16.31 -15.56
N ARG A 421 -8.89 -16.24 -14.54
CA ARG A 421 -9.18 -16.79 -13.21
C ARG A 421 -10.42 -16.19 -12.53
N TRP A 422 -10.85 -15.01 -12.97
CA TRP A 422 -12.02 -14.31 -12.44
C TRP A 422 -13.32 -14.77 -13.09
N ASP A 423 -13.29 -15.80 -13.96
CA ASP A 423 -14.48 -16.52 -14.42
C ASP A 423 -15.09 -17.37 -13.29
N GLU A 424 -14.24 -17.86 -12.40
CA GLU A 424 -14.65 -18.62 -11.24
C GLU A 424 -14.80 -17.72 -10.00
N PRO A 425 -15.77 -18.02 -9.12
CA PRO A 425 -15.94 -17.27 -7.87
C PRO A 425 -14.70 -17.37 -6.99
N VAL A 426 -14.20 -16.25 -6.53
CA VAL A 426 -13.08 -16.20 -5.57
C VAL A 426 -13.49 -16.83 -4.24
N LYS A 427 -12.63 -17.65 -3.65
CA LYS A 427 -12.87 -18.23 -2.32
C LYS A 427 -13.12 -17.11 -1.30
N PRO A 428 -14.17 -17.18 -0.47
CA PRO A 428 -14.52 -16.12 0.47
C PRO A 428 -13.34 -15.70 1.36
N GLY A 429 -13.08 -14.41 1.43
CA GLY A 429 -12.04 -13.83 2.28
C GLY A 429 -10.61 -13.95 1.77
N THR A 430 -10.36 -14.48 0.57
CA THR A 430 -9.01 -14.58 0.00
C THR A 430 -8.61 -13.36 -0.82
N TYR A 431 -9.56 -12.57 -1.32
CA TYR A 431 -9.31 -11.32 -2.01
C TYR A 431 -9.57 -10.13 -1.08
N GLN A 432 -8.50 -9.51 -0.60
CA GLN A 432 -8.53 -8.42 0.39
C GLN A 432 -7.70 -7.21 -0.06
N ALA A 433 -7.58 -6.98 -1.36
CA ALA A 433 -6.73 -5.92 -1.93
C ALA A 433 -7.08 -4.51 -1.42
N PHE A 434 -8.33 -4.27 -1.08
CA PHE A 434 -8.82 -3.02 -0.50
C PHE A 434 -9.02 -3.10 1.03
N GLY A 435 -8.46 -4.12 1.67
CA GLY A 435 -8.68 -4.39 3.09
C GLY A 435 -10.05 -5.00 3.37
N GLY A 436 -10.60 -4.73 4.56
CA GLY A 436 -11.89 -5.29 4.97
C GLY A 436 -12.50 -4.56 6.17
N GLY A 437 -13.74 -4.93 6.48
CA GLY A 437 -14.47 -4.41 7.62
C GLY A 437 -14.78 -2.91 7.52
N TYR A 438 -14.93 -2.27 8.67
CA TYR A 438 -15.35 -0.87 8.77
C TYR A 438 -14.34 0.15 8.21
N ARG A 439 -13.08 -0.27 7.95
CA ARG A 439 -12.02 0.55 7.34
C ARG A 439 -11.66 0.12 5.91
N ILE A 440 -12.54 -0.61 5.22
CA ILE A 440 -12.33 -0.93 3.80
C ILE A 440 -12.07 0.35 3.00
N CYS A 441 -11.22 0.29 1.98
CA CYS A 441 -10.85 1.46 1.18
C CYS A 441 -12.09 2.22 0.66
N PRO A 442 -12.24 3.51 0.96
CA PRO A 442 -13.37 4.29 0.47
C PRO A 442 -13.26 4.61 -1.02
N GLY A 443 -12.04 4.59 -1.58
CA GLY A 443 -11.75 4.91 -2.98
C GLY A 443 -11.73 3.70 -3.92
N ASN A 444 -12.20 2.53 -3.51
CA ASN A 444 -12.12 1.31 -4.32
C ASN A 444 -12.83 1.43 -5.67
N MET A 445 -14.04 2.02 -5.69
CA MET A 445 -14.79 2.28 -6.93
C MET A 445 -14.07 3.29 -7.84
N LEU A 446 -13.57 4.37 -7.26
CA LEU A 446 -12.80 5.40 -7.96
C LEU A 446 -11.53 4.82 -8.61
N ALA A 447 -10.77 4.01 -7.87
CA ALA A 447 -9.57 3.38 -8.39
C ALA A 447 -9.88 2.44 -9.56
N LYS A 448 -10.87 1.58 -9.43
CA LYS A 448 -11.31 0.66 -10.50
C LYS A 448 -11.79 1.42 -11.74
N LEU A 449 -12.55 2.50 -11.57
CA LEU A 449 -13.00 3.33 -12.67
C LEU A 449 -11.83 3.98 -13.42
N GLN A 450 -10.85 4.54 -12.72
CA GLN A 450 -9.68 5.14 -13.35
C GLN A 450 -8.83 4.10 -14.09
N LEU A 451 -8.67 2.88 -13.54
CA LEU A 451 -8.01 1.78 -14.23
C LEU A 451 -8.78 1.39 -15.50
N THR A 452 -10.09 1.24 -15.41
CA THR A 452 -10.95 0.89 -16.56
C THR A 452 -10.84 1.92 -17.67
N ILE A 453 -10.89 3.22 -17.35
CA ILE A 453 -10.73 4.31 -18.32
C ILE A 453 -9.35 4.23 -18.99
N MET A 454 -8.29 4.10 -18.20
CA MET A 454 -6.93 4.01 -18.73
C MET A 454 -6.77 2.81 -19.67
N LEU A 455 -7.24 1.62 -19.24
CA LEU A 455 -7.15 0.39 -20.01
C LEU A 455 -7.95 0.44 -21.31
N HIS A 456 -9.11 1.10 -21.31
CA HIS A 456 -9.93 1.29 -22.50
C HIS A 456 -9.14 2.07 -23.56
N HIS A 457 -8.74 3.30 -23.26
CA HIS A 457 -8.03 4.14 -24.22
C HIS A 457 -6.67 3.58 -24.64
N LEU A 458 -5.94 2.98 -23.69
CA LEU A 458 -4.66 2.35 -23.93
C LEU A 458 -4.79 1.17 -24.92
N SER A 459 -5.76 0.26 -24.68
CA SER A 459 -5.88 -0.97 -25.48
C SER A 459 -6.34 -0.71 -26.91
N ILE A 460 -7.15 0.32 -27.16
CA ILE A 460 -7.64 0.63 -28.51
C ILE A 460 -6.60 1.36 -29.36
N GLY A 461 -5.87 2.31 -28.76
CA GLY A 461 -5.10 3.30 -29.52
C GLY A 461 -3.59 3.10 -29.52
N TYR A 462 -3.04 2.20 -28.68
CA TYR A 462 -1.60 2.19 -28.42
C TYR A 462 -1.01 0.80 -28.33
N GLU A 463 0.31 0.74 -28.53
CA GLU A 463 1.16 -0.42 -28.28
C GLU A 463 2.42 0.02 -27.54
N TRP A 464 2.97 -0.88 -26.73
CA TRP A 464 4.13 -0.61 -25.91
C TRP A 464 4.90 -1.91 -25.62
N GLU A 465 6.19 -1.75 -25.38
CA GLU A 465 7.10 -2.85 -25.05
C GLU A 465 8.02 -2.42 -23.91
N LEU A 466 8.21 -3.28 -22.90
CA LEU A 466 9.13 -3.03 -21.80
C LEU A 466 10.57 -3.05 -22.33
N LEU A 467 11.36 -2.04 -21.98
CA LEU A 467 12.79 -2.01 -22.30
C LEU A 467 13.57 -3.05 -21.50
N ASN A 468 13.10 -3.34 -20.29
CA ASN A 468 13.69 -4.37 -19.43
C ASN A 468 12.57 -5.24 -18.81
N PRO A 469 12.11 -6.29 -19.55
CA PRO A 469 11.05 -7.17 -19.06
C PRO A 469 11.42 -7.94 -17.78
N ASP A 470 12.72 -8.11 -17.51
CA ASP A 470 13.24 -8.83 -16.34
C ASP A 470 13.76 -7.90 -15.25
N ALA A 471 13.33 -6.63 -15.27
CA ALA A 471 13.64 -5.66 -14.24
C ALA A 471 13.32 -6.21 -12.85
N LYS A 472 14.27 -6.14 -11.94
CA LYS A 472 14.08 -6.57 -10.55
C LYS A 472 12.96 -5.75 -9.90
N ILE A 473 12.15 -6.39 -9.04
CA ILE A 473 11.11 -5.72 -8.30
C ILE A 473 11.64 -5.26 -6.94
N ASN A 474 11.43 -4.01 -6.62
CA ASN A 474 11.62 -3.47 -5.29
C ASN A 474 10.29 -3.55 -4.54
N TYR A 475 10.24 -4.24 -3.39
CA TYR A 475 9.00 -4.49 -2.66
C TYR A 475 8.70 -3.47 -1.55
N LEU A 476 9.61 -2.57 -1.24
CA LEU A 476 9.39 -1.55 -0.21
C LEU A 476 9.56 -0.14 -0.79
N PRO A 477 8.69 0.80 -0.41
CA PRO A 477 7.53 0.69 0.50
C PRO A 477 6.33 -0.05 -0.12
N HIS A 478 6.25 -0.14 -1.43
CA HIS A 478 5.28 -0.93 -2.21
C HIS A 478 5.96 -1.50 -3.45
N PRO A 479 5.44 -2.59 -4.01
CA PRO A 479 6.07 -3.25 -5.15
C PRO A 479 6.17 -2.32 -6.38
N ARG A 480 7.36 -2.27 -7.00
CA ARG A 480 7.59 -1.58 -8.29
C ARG A 480 8.85 -2.11 -8.97
N PRO A 481 8.92 -2.13 -10.32
CA PRO A 481 10.17 -2.36 -11.03
C PRO A 481 11.21 -1.29 -10.68
N VAL A 482 12.50 -1.67 -10.62
CA VAL A 482 13.57 -0.75 -10.20
C VAL A 482 13.82 0.37 -11.22
N ASP A 483 13.53 0.12 -12.49
CA ASP A 483 13.59 1.07 -13.62
C ASP A 483 12.29 1.87 -13.82
N GLY A 484 11.28 1.67 -12.93
CA GLY A 484 9.99 2.32 -13.04
C GLY A 484 9.13 1.84 -14.22
N ALA A 485 9.40 0.65 -14.75
CA ALA A 485 8.79 0.11 -15.97
C ALA A 485 9.05 1.01 -17.19
N ALA A 486 10.33 1.18 -17.51
CA ALA A 486 10.76 1.88 -18.73
C ALA A 486 10.30 1.11 -19.97
N MET A 487 9.74 1.82 -20.96
CA MET A 487 9.13 1.20 -22.15
C MET A 487 9.17 2.08 -23.38
N THR A 488 9.11 1.46 -24.55
CA THR A 488 8.72 2.13 -25.79
C THR A 488 7.20 2.26 -25.82
N PHE A 489 6.71 3.35 -26.41
CA PHE A 489 5.27 3.63 -26.46
C PHE A 489 4.93 4.31 -27.77
N ARG A 490 3.95 3.80 -28.53
CA ARG A 490 3.57 4.34 -29.83
C ARG A 490 2.08 4.14 -30.12
N LYS A 491 1.53 4.96 -31.03
CA LYS A 491 0.19 4.76 -31.55
C LYS A 491 0.13 3.45 -32.34
N LEU A 492 -0.97 2.72 -32.22
CA LEU A 492 -1.27 1.61 -33.12
C LEU A 492 -1.31 2.14 -34.55
N ARG A 493 -0.65 1.44 -35.46
CA ARG A 493 -0.84 1.68 -36.88
C ARG A 493 -2.24 1.17 -37.27
N ALA A 494 -3.01 2.05 -37.93
CA ALA A 494 -4.32 1.71 -38.46
C ALA A 494 -4.19 0.63 -39.54
#